data_693e5c486c42d1eb4df841e638cfb5bd
#
_entry.id   693e5c486c42d1eb4df841e638cfb5bd
#
_cell.length_a   1.000
_cell.length_b   1.000
_cell.length_c   1.000
_cell.angle_alpha   90.00
_cell.angle_beta   90.00
_cell.angle_gamma   90.00
#
_symmetry.space_group_name_H-M   'P 1'
#
loop_
_entity.id
_entity.type
_entity.pdbx_description
1 polymer ?
#
loop_
_entity_poly.entity_id
_entity_poly.type
_entity_poly.pdbx_seq_one_letter_code
_entity_poly.pdbx_strand_id
1 'polypeptide(L)'
;MEHRVATGMDNGVLRIEPIPAHPAQAAPVSACPIPGGPYRYLENTMSVKRPDKADFLIAAQDHGYDLSDSQMASFLSLADETLGSYEAIDELYAAHVAQPTPLREHSKPTEAENLHGAWYVKTHIAGAASGPLAGRTVVIKDNVSVAGVPMANGSLSLDGYVPSEDATVVKRLLAAGATVVGKSVCEDLCFSGASFTSATGAVKNPWDLTRNAGGSSSGSAVLVALQEVDMAIGGDQGGSIRMPSAWSGIVGHKPTYSLVPYTGAFPIERTIDHVGPMANNVRDCAVMLDVIAGATGLIQGRKTRRRSVVSRPSIRALPA
;
A
#
# COMPACT_ATOMS: atom_id res chain seq x y z
N MET A 1 9.76 -27.02 15.28
CA MET A 1 11.00 -26.38 15.74
C MET A 1 10.77 -25.93 17.17
N GLU A 2 11.48 -26.51 18.12
CA GLU A 2 11.37 -26.05 19.52
C GLU A 2 12.03 -24.70 19.66
N HIS A 3 11.29 -23.73 20.17
CA HIS A 3 11.84 -22.42 20.51
C HIS A 3 12.67 -22.56 21.80
N ARG A 4 13.91 -22.05 21.79
CA ARG A 4 14.83 -22.09 22.92
C ARG A 4 15.29 -20.68 23.27
N VAL A 5 15.48 -20.41 24.56
CA VAL A 5 15.94 -19.12 25.05
C VAL A 5 17.22 -19.28 25.86
N ALA A 6 18.10 -18.29 25.79
CA ALA A 6 19.31 -18.24 26.60
C ALA A 6 18.96 -17.78 28.02
N THR A 7 19.23 -18.61 29.02
CA THR A 7 18.83 -18.36 30.42
C THR A 7 20.01 -18.00 31.33
N GLY A 8 21.26 -18.02 30.86
CA GLY A 8 22.43 -17.63 31.63
C GLY A 8 23.73 -18.19 31.05
N MET A 9 24.84 -17.87 31.73
CA MET A 9 26.17 -18.44 31.46
C MET A 9 26.62 -19.29 32.63
N ASP A 10 27.04 -20.52 32.37
CA ASP A 10 27.66 -21.39 33.34
C ASP A 10 29.06 -21.76 32.83
N ASN A 11 30.10 -21.40 33.58
CA ASN A 11 31.51 -21.63 33.22
C ASN A 11 31.92 -21.17 31.81
N GLY A 12 31.35 -20.04 31.34
CA GLY A 12 31.66 -19.48 30.00
C GLY A 12 30.91 -20.13 28.86
N VAL A 13 29.99 -21.05 29.12
CA VAL A 13 29.13 -21.70 28.11
C VAL A 13 27.70 -21.17 28.25
N LEU A 14 27.12 -20.74 27.12
CA LEU A 14 25.74 -20.24 27.08
C LEU A 14 24.76 -21.39 27.36
N ARG A 15 23.97 -21.25 28.42
CA ARG A 15 22.89 -22.20 28.72
C ARG A 15 21.65 -21.86 27.86
N ILE A 16 21.21 -22.80 27.03
CA ILE A 16 20.06 -22.66 26.19
C ILE A 16 19.00 -23.69 26.63
N GLU A 17 17.90 -23.21 27.18
CA GLU A 17 16.81 -24.06 27.65
C GLU A 17 15.56 -23.91 26.72
N PRO A 18 14.76 -24.98 26.58
CA PRO A 18 13.50 -24.89 25.85
C PRO A 18 12.55 -23.96 26.61
N ILE A 19 11.88 -23.08 25.90
CA ILE A 19 10.81 -22.26 26.47
C ILE A 19 9.70 -23.21 26.94
N PRO A 20 9.33 -23.21 28.23
CA PRO A 20 8.21 -24.03 28.70
C PRO A 20 6.96 -23.63 27.93
N ALA A 21 6.26 -24.61 27.39
CA ALA A 21 4.98 -24.38 26.73
C ALA A 21 4.05 -23.67 27.74
N HIS A 22 3.74 -22.41 27.46
CA HIS A 22 2.71 -21.72 28.21
C HIS A 22 1.41 -22.49 27.99
N PRO A 23 0.66 -22.87 29.01
CA PRO A 23 -0.68 -23.43 28.84
C PRO A 23 -1.59 -22.29 28.39
N ALA A 24 -1.45 -21.86 27.15
CA ALA A 24 -2.47 -21.10 26.50
C ALA A 24 -3.59 -22.08 26.16
N GLN A 25 -4.53 -22.25 27.07
CA GLN A 25 -5.89 -22.48 26.66
C GLN A 25 -6.26 -21.25 25.80
N ALA A 26 -6.02 -21.40 24.49
CA ALA A 26 -6.67 -20.57 23.53
C ALA A 26 -8.16 -20.86 23.69
N ALA A 27 -8.85 -20.06 24.51
CA ALA A 27 -10.26 -19.87 24.32
C ALA A 27 -10.43 -19.54 22.83
N PRO A 28 -11.34 -20.22 22.10
CA PRO A 28 -11.61 -19.83 20.74
C PRO A 28 -11.99 -18.35 20.82
N VAL A 29 -11.18 -17.49 20.19
CA VAL A 29 -11.60 -16.13 19.91
C VAL A 29 -12.84 -16.33 19.07
N SER A 30 -14.00 -16.17 19.70
CA SER A 30 -15.26 -16.13 18.98
C SER A 30 -15.06 -15.01 17.97
N ALA A 31 -14.99 -15.38 16.70
CA ALA A 31 -14.97 -14.43 15.63
C ALA A 31 -16.10 -13.45 15.91
N CYS A 32 -15.77 -12.23 16.26
CA CYS A 32 -16.71 -11.14 16.26
C CYS A 32 -17.34 -11.19 14.86
N PRO A 33 -18.62 -11.42 14.70
CA PRO A 33 -19.23 -11.43 13.40
C PRO A 33 -19.12 -10.01 12.87
N ILE A 34 -18.09 -9.78 12.02
CA ILE A 34 -18.10 -8.60 11.17
C ILE A 34 -19.30 -8.83 10.26
N PRO A 35 -20.33 -7.99 10.28
CA PRO A 35 -21.47 -8.16 9.40
C PRO A 35 -20.95 -8.10 7.96
N GLY A 36 -20.85 -9.25 7.31
CA GLY A 36 -20.52 -9.37 5.90
C GLY A 36 -21.67 -8.86 5.05
N GLY A 37 -21.64 -7.56 4.77
CA GLY A 37 -22.43 -6.92 3.73
C GLY A 37 -21.51 -6.01 2.93
N PRO A 38 -21.73 -5.85 1.61
CA PRO A 38 -20.99 -4.87 0.85
C PRO A 38 -21.13 -3.54 1.57
N TYR A 39 -19.99 -2.89 1.90
CA TYR A 39 -19.99 -1.53 2.40
C TYR A 39 -20.71 -0.69 1.35
N ARG A 40 -22.03 -0.50 1.55
CA ARG A 40 -22.71 0.58 0.89
C ARG A 40 -22.08 1.84 1.47
N TYR A 41 -21.38 2.59 0.63
CA TYR A 41 -21.18 4.01 0.90
C TYR A 41 -22.57 4.58 1.12
N LEU A 42 -22.96 4.71 2.37
CA LEU A 42 -24.17 5.44 2.73
C LEU A 42 -23.86 6.89 2.34
N GLU A 43 -24.53 7.33 1.30
CA GLU A 43 -24.61 8.74 0.96
C GLU A 43 -24.93 9.51 2.25
N ASN A 44 -24.07 10.45 2.62
CA ASN A 44 -24.24 11.36 3.76
C ASN A 44 -24.14 10.78 5.19
N THR A 45 -23.15 9.97 5.50
CA THR A 45 -22.79 9.75 6.91
C THR A 45 -21.44 10.39 7.21
N MET A 46 -21.41 11.20 8.29
CA MET A 46 -20.17 11.73 8.85
C MET A 46 -19.11 10.64 9.00
N SER A 47 -17.86 10.98 8.77
CA SER A 47 -16.70 10.11 8.99
C SER A 47 -16.61 9.61 10.44
N VAL A 48 -17.21 10.31 11.38
CA VAL A 48 -17.25 10.00 12.81
C VAL A 48 -18.71 9.93 13.31
N LYS A 49 -19.11 8.74 13.80
CA LYS A 49 -20.44 8.56 14.43
C LYS A 49 -20.51 9.37 15.72
N ARG A 50 -21.60 10.13 15.93
CA ARG A 50 -21.86 10.78 17.21
C ARG A 50 -22.07 9.73 18.30
N PRO A 51 -21.26 9.74 19.39
CA PRO A 51 -21.46 8.84 20.50
C PRO A 51 -22.71 9.25 21.30
N ASP A 52 -23.44 8.27 21.76
CA ASP A 52 -24.55 8.47 22.69
C ASP A 52 -24.12 8.21 24.15
N LYS A 53 -25.07 8.37 25.09
CA LYS A 53 -24.81 8.11 26.53
C LYS A 53 -24.32 6.70 26.80
N ALA A 54 -24.80 5.72 26.04
CA ALA A 54 -24.42 4.31 26.24
C ALA A 54 -22.97 4.07 25.78
N ASP A 55 -22.56 4.66 24.66
CA ASP A 55 -21.17 4.61 24.17
C ASP A 55 -20.20 5.17 25.21
N PHE A 56 -20.53 6.31 25.85
CA PHE A 56 -19.72 6.89 26.93
C PHE A 56 -19.69 6.03 28.20
N LEU A 57 -20.80 5.39 28.58
CA LEU A 57 -20.83 4.50 29.73
C LEU A 57 -19.94 3.27 29.51
N ILE A 58 -19.98 2.67 28.33
CA ILE A 58 -19.12 1.54 27.98
C ILE A 58 -17.65 1.97 28.07
N ALA A 59 -17.28 3.07 27.42
CA ALA A 59 -15.90 3.58 27.43
C ALA A 59 -15.44 3.91 28.86
N ALA A 60 -16.27 4.53 29.69
CA ALA A 60 -15.96 4.84 31.07
C ALA A 60 -15.70 3.58 31.90
N GLN A 61 -16.55 2.55 31.76
CA GLN A 61 -16.42 1.29 32.46
C GLN A 61 -15.14 0.54 32.05
N ASP A 62 -14.82 0.51 30.75
CA ASP A 62 -13.60 -0.11 30.23
C ASP A 62 -12.32 0.52 30.81
N HIS A 63 -12.38 1.81 31.14
CA HIS A 63 -11.28 2.56 31.76
C HIS A 63 -11.40 2.69 33.28
N GLY A 64 -12.37 2.04 33.93
CA GLY A 64 -12.55 2.03 35.39
C GLY A 64 -13.08 3.35 35.97
N TYR A 65 -13.78 4.15 35.16
CA TYR A 65 -14.44 5.39 35.62
C TYR A 65 -15.92 5.15 35.92
N ASP A 66 -16.38 5.72 37.02
CA ASP A 66 -17.80 5.84 37.37
C ASP A 66 -18.22 7.30 37.21
N LEU A 67 -19.00 7.59 36.17
CA LEU A 67 -19.39 8.94 35.80
C LEU A 67 -20.73 9.32 36.41
N SER A 68 -20.77 10.42 37.15
CA SER A 68 -22.02 11.05 37.57
C SER A 68 -22.81 11.63 36.37
N ASP A 69 -24.13 11.84 36.53
CA ASP A 69 -24.92 12.43 35.44
C ASP A 69 -24.42 13.81 35.00
N SER A 70 -23.88 14.63 35.90
CA SER A 70 -23.30 15.94 35.57
C SER A 70 -22.00 15.82 34.76
N GLN A 71 -21.15 14.85 35.09
CA GLN A 71 -19.94 14.56 34.32
C GLN A 71 -20.30 14.02 32.93
N MET A 72 -21.27 13.11 32.88
CA MET A 72 -21.78 12.58 31.61
C MET A 72 -22.30 13.70 30.69
N ALA A 73 -23.10 14.62 31.23
CA ALA A 73 -23.60 15.75 30.46
C ALA A 73 -22.47 16.64 29.93
N SER A 74 -21.42 16.86 30.75
CA SER A 74 -20.24 17.61 30.31
C SER A 74 -19.47 16.91 29.19
N PHE A 75 -19.25 15.59 29.28
CA PHE A 75 -18.59 14.83 28.23
C PHE A 75 -19.37 14.82 26.93
N LEU A 76 -20.70 14.66 26.99
CA LEU A 76 -21.57 14.71 25.80
C LEU A 76 -21.50 16.09 25.13
N SER A 77 -21.50 17.19 25.93
CA SER A 77 -21.37 18.54 25.39
C SER A 77 -20.01 18.78 24.71
N LEU A 78 -18.90 18.35 25.32
CA LEU A 78 -17.57 18.46 24.74
C LEU A 78 -17.44 17.64 23.45
N ALA A 79 -18.01 16.45 23.42
CA ALA A 79 -18.06 15.62 22.22
C ALA A 79 -18.83 16.30 21.09
N ASP A 80 -19.96 16.92 21.41
CA ASP A 80 -20.80 17.62 20.45
C ASP A 80 -20.09 18.80 19.80
N GLU A 81 -19.39 19.62 20.60
CA GLU A 81 -18.55 20.72 20.11
C GLU A 81 -17.42 20.22 19.18
N THR A 82 -16.75 19.14 19.60
CA THR A 82 -15.66 18.54 18.82
C THR A 82 -16.18 18.00 17.50
N LEU A 83 -17.30 17.27 17.53
CA LEU A 83 -17.90 16.68 16.34
C LEU A 83 -18.43 17.73 15.36
N GLY A 84 -18.91 18.86 15.84
CA GLY A 84 -19.27 20.00 14.98
C GLY A 84 -18.11 20.49 14.11
N SER A 85 -16.87 20.38 14.60
CA SER A 85 -15.68 20.68 13.80
C SER A 85 -15.41 19.65 12.70
N TYR A 86 -15.66 18.35 12.97
CA TYR A 86 -15.55 17.30 11.95
C TYR A 86 -16.63 17.46 10.87
N GLU A 87 -17.87 17.75 11.26
CA GLU A 87 -18.97 18.03 10.31
C GLU A 87 -18.62 19.20 9.38
N ALA A 88 -18.11 20.29 9.92
CA ALA A 88 -17.70 21.45 9.13
C ALA A 88 -16.57 21.10 8.13
N ILE A 89 -15.63 20.23 8.54
CA ILE A 89 -14.56 19.75 7.65
C ILE A 89 -15.14 18.85 6.55
N ASP A 90 -16.04 17.93 6.89
CA ASP A 90 -16.68 17.05 5.93
C ASP A 90 -17.50 17.84 4.88
N GLU A 91 -18.24 18.87 5.33
CA GLU A 91 -18.96 19.78 4.42
C GLU A 91 -18.02 20.55 3.49
N LEU A 92 -16.92 21.10 4.02
CA LEU A 92 -15.92 21.81 3.23
C LEU A 92 -15.22 20.85 2.24
N TYR A 93 -14.90 19.64 2.68
CA TYR A 93 -14.32 18.61 1.82
C TYR A 93 -15.28 18.24 0.68
N ALA A 94 -16.54 17.96 1.00
CA ALA A 94 -17.56 17.63 0.02
C ALA A 94 -17.77 18.73 -1.02
N ALA A 95 -17.79 20.01 -0.55
CA ALA A 95 -18.03 21.16 -1.43
C ALA A 95 -16.84 21.51 -2.34
N HIS A 96 -15.61 21.29 -1.89
CA HIS A 96 -14.43 21.86 -2.54
C HIS A 96 -13.38 20.83 -3.00
N VAL A 97 -13.38 19.64 -2.46
CA VAL A 97 -12.31 18.64 -2.68
C VAL A 97 -12.85 17.33 -3.23
N ALA A 98 -13.99 16.85 -2.73
CA ALA A 98 -14.53 15.55 -3.11
C ALA A 98 -14.80 15.47 -4.63
N GLN A 99 -14.32 14.39 -5.23
CA GLN A 99 -14.61 14.03 -6.61
C GLN A 99 -15.38 12.71 -6.61
N PRO A 100 -16.32 12.50 -7.54
CA PRO A 100 -16.96 11.20 -7.67
C PRO A 100 -15.92 10.11 -7.90
N THR A 101 -16.01 9.04 -7.13
CA THR A 101 -15.14 7.87 -7.35
C THR A 101 -15.43 7.29 -8.73
N PRO A 102 -14.45 7.20 -9.62
CA PRO A 102 -14.68 6.65 -10.94
C PRO A 102 -15.09 5.18 -10.85
N LEU A 103 -16.10 4.78 -11.61
CA LEU A 103 -16.41 3.38 -11.79
C LEU A 103 -15.34 2.76 -12.69
N ARG A 104 -14.61 1.78 -12.17
CA ARG A 104 -13.58 1.04 -12.89
C ARG A 104 -13.82 -0.45 -12.75
N GLU A 105 -13.92 -1.13 -13.88
CA GLU A 105 -14.05 -2.58 -13.88
C GLU A 105 -12.78 -3.23 -13.34
N HIS A 106 -12.95 -4.23 -12.48
CA HIS A 106 -11.88 -5.01 -11.92
C HIS A 106 -12.36 -6.43 -11.61
N SER A 107 -11.41 -7.37 -11.57
CA SER A 107 -11.68 -8.76 -11.23
C SER A 107 -10.54 -9.37 -10.44
N LYS A 108 -10.84 -10.38 -9.63
CA LYS A 108 -9.79 -11.24 -9.09
C LYS A 108 -9.21 -12.09 -10.23
N PRO A 109 -7.88 -12.33 -10.24
CA PRO A 109 -7.30 -13.25 -11.19
C PRO A 109 -7.80 -14.68 -10.93
N THR A 110 -7.92 -15.49 -11.96
CA THR A 110 -8.11 -16.94 -11.84
C THR A 110 -6.82 -17.60 -11.36
N GLU A 111 -6.89 -18.83 -10.87
CA GLU A 111 -5.70 -19.61 -10.47
C GLU A 111 -4.72 -19.79 -11.64
N ALA A 112 -5.24 -20.03 -12.86
CA ALA A 112 -4.43 -20.17 -14.07
C ALA A 112 -3.70 -18.88 -14.46
N GLU A 113 -4.28 -17.72 -14.19
CA GLU A 113 -3.69 -16.42 -14.46
C GLU A 113 -2.71 -15.98 -13.37
N ASN A 114 -2.66 -16.67 -12.22
CA ASN A 114 -1.91 -16.24 -11.05
C ASN A 114 -1.05 -17.33 -10.42
N LEU A 115 -0.40 -18.15 -11.25
CA LEU A 115 0.44 -19.29 -10.81
C LEU A 115 1.54 -18.87 -9.81
N HIS A 116 2.03 -17.65 -9.93
CA HIS A 116 3.04 -17.07 -9.04
C HIS A 116 2.45 -16.32 -7.83
N GLY A 117 1.14 -16.17 -7.74
CA GLY A 117 0.50 -15.37 -6.67
C GLY A 117 0.79 -13.87 -6.76
N ALA A 118 1.14 -13.35 -7.94
CA ALA A 118 1.64 -11.98 -8.11
C ALA A 118 0.55 -10.93 -8.34
N TRP A 119 -0.60 -11.31 -8.91
CA TRP A 119 -1.76 -10.43 -9.10
C TRP A 119 -2.64 -10.38 -7.85
N TYR A 120 -2.96 -9.16 -7.41
CA TYR A 120 -4.00 -8.93 -6.39
C TYR A 120 -5.37 -8.74 -7.05
N VAL A 121 -5.43 -7.80 -8.00
CA VAL A 121 -6.64 -7.48 -8.79
C VAL A 121 -6.22 -7.08 -10.20
N LYS A 122 -6.95 -7.54 -11.19
CA LYS A 122 -6.81 -7.15 -12.60
C LYS A 122 -7.83 -6.05 -12.93
N THR A 123 -7.43 -5.09 -13.76
CA THR A 123 -8.28 -4.01 -14.28
C THR A 123 -7.77 -3.60 -15.65
N HIS A 124 -8.47 -2.71 -16.33
CA HIS A 124 -8.00 -2.12 -17.58
C HIS A 124 -8.38 -0.64 -17.63
N ILE A 125 -7.44 0.20 -17.26
CA ILE A 125 -7.64 1.65 -17.19
C ILE A 125 -6.73 2.29 -18.22
N ALA A 126 -7.29 2.63 -19.38
CA ALA A 126 -6.57 3.31 -20.45
C ALA A 126 -6.22 4.75 -20.04
N GLY A 127 -4.97 5.14 -20.26
CA GLY A 127 -4.53 6.53 -20.12
C GLY A 127 -4.80 7.36 -21.37
N ALA A 128 -4.13 8.50 -21.45
CA ALA A 128 -4.20 9.38 -22.61
C ALA A 128 -3.79 8.65 -23.91
N ALA A 129 -4.41 9.01 -25.03
CA ALA A 129 -4.14 8.38 -26.33
C ALA A 129 -2.70 8.58 -26.83
N SER A 130 -1.96 9.54 -26.25
CA SER A 130 -0.57 9.86 -26.60
C SER A 130 0.23 10.19 -25.35
N GLY A 131 1.55 10.08 -25.44
CA GLY A 131 2.47 10.40 -24.36
C GLY A 131 3.68 9.46 -24.35
N PRO A 132 4.65 9.70 -23.48
CA PRO A 132 5.88 8.90 -23.41
C PRO A 132 5.67 7.45 -23.00
N LEU A 133 4.51 7.11 -22.42
CA LEU A 133 4.13 5.75 -22.02
C LEU A 133 2.93 5.21 -22.83
N ALA A 134 2.58 5.84 -23.96
CA ALA A 134 1.51 5.35 -24.82
C ALA A 134 1.79 3.93 -25.32
N GLY A 135 0.81 3.04 -25.18
CA GLY A 135 0.93 1.61 -25.52
C GLY A 135 1.69 0.77 -24.48
N ARG A 136 2.10 1.35 -23.34
CA ARG A 136 2.75 0.61 -22.26
C ARG A 136 1.75 0.20 -21.19
N THR A 137 1.89 -1.04 -20.72
CA THR A 137 1.13 -1.61 -19.60
C THR A 137 1.89 -1.41 -18.29
N VAL A 138 1.16 -1.02 -17.24
CA VAL A 138 1.73 -0.78 -15.90
C VAL A 138 0.87 -1.45 -14.84
N VAL A 139 1.52 -2.21 -13.95
CA VAL A 139 0.89 -2.70 -12.72
C VAL A 139 1.28 -1.83 -11.53
N ILE A 140 0.34 -1.64 -10.61
CA ILE A 140 0.50 -0.76 -9.44
C ILE A 140 0.61 -1.63 -8.18
N LYS A 141 1.68 -1.46 -7.39
CA LYS A 141 1.81 -2.11 -6.08
C LYS A 141 0.60 -1.82 -5.21
N ASP A 142 0.13 -2.81 -4.48
CA ASP A 142 -1.15 -2.72 -3.78
C ASP A 142 -1.19 -1.74 -2.59
N ASN A 143 -0.07 -1.15 -2.20
CA ASN A 143 -0.04 -0.02 -1.26
C ASN A 143 -0.29 1.36 -1.90
N VAL A 144 -0.48 1.43 -3.23
CA VAL A 144 -0.71 2.69 -3.97
C VAL A 144 -2.15 2.71 -4.46
N SER A 145 -2.87 3.79 -4.15
CA SER A 145 -4.29 3.96 -4.46
C SER A 145 -4.54 4.08 -5.96
N VAL A 146 -5.50 3.29 -6.43
CA VAL A 146 -6.13 3.40 -7.75
C VAL A 146 -7.62 3.56 -7.49
N ALA A 147 -8.19 4.71 -7.81
CA ALA A 147 -9.58 5.04 -7.50
C ALA A 147 -10.54 4.01 -8.09
N GLY A 148 -11.51 3.56 -7.31
CA GLY A 148 -12.51 2.58 -7.74
C GLY A 148 -11.98 1.14 -7.87
N VAL A 149 -10.73 0.87 -7.49
CA VAL A 149 -10.12 -0.48 -7.52
C VAL A 149 -9.75 -0.89 -6.09
N PRO A 150 -10.12 -2.11 -5.62
CA PRO A 150 -9.83 -2.56 -4.27
C PRO A 150 -8.34 -2.48 -3.92
N MET A 151 -8.06 -2.16 -2.65
CA MET A 151 -6.72 -2.05 -2.09
C MET A 151 -6.70 -2.70 -0.69
N ALA A 152 -5.85 -3.70 -0.49
CA ALA A 152 -5.66 -4.36 0.79
C ALA A 152 -4.28 -4.10 1.40
N ASN A 153 -3.31 -3.58 0.63
CA ASN A 153 -1.93 -3.40 1.07
C ASN A 153 -1.34 -4.68 1.71
N GLY A 154 -1.67 -5.84 1.13
CA GLY A 154 -1.23 -7.14 1.62
C GLY A 154 -1.86 -7.60 2.93
N SER A 155 -2.80 -6.85 3.53
CA SER A 155 -3.34 -7.07 4.88
C SER A 155 -4.85 -7.29 4.88
N LEU A 156 -5.33 -8.17 5.77
CA LEU A 156 -6.76 -8.31 6.04
C LEU A 156 -7.36 -7.07 6.73
N SER A 157 -6.53 -6.23 7.36
CA SER A 157 -7.00 -5.01 8.03
C SER A 157 -7.62 -3.99 7.09
N LEU A 158 -7.32 -4.07 5.80
CA LEU A 158 -7.85 -3.19 4.76
C LEU A 158 -8.76 -3.92 3.77
N ASP A 159 -9.19 -5.13 4.09
CA ASP A 159 -10.09 -5.89 3.22
C ASP A 159 -11.40 -5.11 2.97
N GLY A 160 -11.79 -5.03 1.70
CA GLY A 160 -12.95 -4.26 1.27
C GLY A 160 -12.72 -2.76 1.09
N TYR A 161 -11.55 -2.22 1.42
CA TYR A 161 -11.27 -0.81 1.16
C TYR A 161 -11.09 -0.51 -0.34
N VAL A 162 -11.80 0.51 -0.81
CA VAL A 162 -11.71 1.00 -2.20
C VAL A 162 -11.38 2.49 -2.16
N PRO A 163 -10.20 2.91 -2.67
CA PRO A 163 -9.83 4.32 -2.73
C PRO A 163 -10.77 5.14 -3.60
N SER A 164 -11.10 6.35 -3.16
CA SER A 164 -11.90 7.30 -3.95
C SER A 164 -11.07 8.10 -4.96
N GLU A 165 -9.73 8.17 -4.75
CA GLU A 165 -8.83 8.94 -5.59
C GLU A 165 -7.62 8.13 -6.06
N ASP A 166 -7.15 8.47 -7.26
CA ASP A 166 -5.85 7.99 -7.74
C ASP A 166 -4.70 8.65 -6.99
N ALA A 167 -3.70 7.86 -6.64
CA ALA A 167 -2.41 8.40 -6.22
C ALA A 167 -1.80 9.31 -7.28
N THR A 168 -0.99 10.29 -6.88
CA THR A 168 -0.36 11.21 -7.82
C THR A 168 0.43 10.50 -8.92
N VAL A 169 1.14 9.42 -8.58
CA VAL A 169 1.88 8.63 -9.58
C VAL A 169 0.95 7.97 -10.58
N VAL A 170 -0.22 7.48 -10.17
CA VAL A 170 -1.23 6.89 -11.05
C VAL A 170 -1.81 7.94 -12.00
N LYS A 171 -2.21 9.11 -11.47
CA LYS A 171 -2.67 10.25 -12.30
C LYS A 171 -1.65 10.61 -13.38
N ARG A 172 -0.35 10.62 -13.04
CA ARG A 172 0.75 10.94 -13.98
C ARG A 172 0.97 9.86 -15.03
N LEU A 173 0.92 8.59 -14.62
CA LEU A 173 1.04 7.46 -15.56
C LEU A 173 -0.07 7.48 -16.60
N LEU A 174 -1.32 7.65 -16.16
CA LEU A 174 -2.48 7.74 -17.06
C LEU A 174 -2.38 8.96 -17.99
N ALA A 175 -1.99 10.13 -17.46
CA ALA A 175 -1.77 11.33 -18.27
C ALA A 175 -0.63 11.18 -19.29
N ALA A 176 0.36 10.30 -19.04
CA ALA A 176 1.45 9.98 -19.94
C ALA A 176 1.10 8.87 -20.98
N GLY A 177 -0.12 8.37 -20.97
CA GLY A 177 -0.62 7.38 -21.92
C GLY A 177 -0.45 5.92 -21.50
N ALA A 178 0.02 5.64 -20.28
CA ALA A 178 0.10 4.26 -19.80
C ALA A 178 -1.28 3.65 -19.56
N THR A 179 -1.39 2.34 -19.79
CA THR A 179 -2.56 1.56 -19.37
C THR A 179 -2.27 0.89 -18.03
N VAL A 180 -3.06 1.19 -17.00
CA VAL A 180 -3.00 0.47 -15.72
C VAL A 180 -3.80 -0.81 -15.84
N VAL A 181 -3.12 -1.97 -15.67
CA VAL A 181 -3.72 -3.30 -15.90
C VAL A 181 -4.03 -4.08 -14.63
N GLY A 182 -3.71 -3.52 -13.47
CA GLY A 182 -4.06 -4.16 -12.20
C GLY A 182 -3.23 -3.68 -11.01
N LYS A 183 -3.49 -4.33 -9.88
CA LYS A 183 -2.73 -4.19 -8.64
C LYS A 183 -1.92 -5.46 -8.39
N SER A 184 -0.66 -5.30 -8.01
CA SER A 184 0.24 -6.40 -7.69
C SER A 184 0.30 -6.66 -6.19
N VAL A 185 0.40 -7.92 -5.80
CA VAL A 185 0.54 -8.33 -4.39
C VAL A 185 1.78 -7.70 -3.77
N CYS A 186 1.63 -7.26 -2.53
CA CYS A 186 2.74 -6.84 -1.66
C CYS A 186 2.66 -7.57 -0.32
N GLU A 187 3.74 -7.52 0.43
CA GLU A 187 3.80 -8.04 1.80
C GLU A 187 2.80 -7.33 2.72
N ASP A 188 2.42 -7.97 3.83
CA ASP A 188 1.50 -7.41 4.82
C ASP A 188 1.98 -6.04 5.27
N LEU A 189 1.15 -5.01 5.03
CA LEU A 189 1.43 -3.59 5.26
C LEU A 189 2.79 -3.12 4.72
N CYS A 190 3.35 -3.82 3.71
CA CYS A 190 4.68 -3.62 3.15
C CYS A 190 5.84 -3.84 4.14
N PHE A 191 5.62 -4.51 5.26
CA PHE A 191 6.57 -4.60 6.39
C PHE A 191 7.41 -5.89 6.38
N SER A 192 7.84 -6.34 5.20
CA SER A 192 8.75 -7.48 5.03
C SER A 192 9.60 -7.33 3.77
N GLY A 193 10.80 -7.89 3.78
CA GLY A 193 11.67 -8.04 2.59
C GLY A 193 11.50 -9.37 1.88
N ALA A 194 10.59 -10.22 2.36
CA ALA A 194 10.27 -11.53 1.79
C ALA A 194 9.10 -11.45 0.80
N SER A 195 8.40 -12.57 0.53
CA SER A 195 7.21 -12.59 -0.33
C SER A 195 6.18 -13.64 0.12
N PHE A 196 5.97 -13.75 1.43
CA PHE A 196 5.07 -14.77 2.01
C PHE A 196 4.16 -14.28 3.13
N THR A 197 4.21 -12.99 3.49
CA THR A 197 3.37 -12.44 4.58
C THR A 197 2.05 -11.87 4.10
N SER A 198 1.87 -11.71 2.78
CA SER A 198 0.62 -11.18 2.22
C SER A 198 -0.59 -12.03 2.62
N ALA A 199 -1.70 -11.38 2.95
CA ALA A 199 -2.98 -12.03 3.22
C ALA A 199 -3.51 -12.88 2.03
N THR A 200 -3.05 -12.58 0.81
CA THR A 200 -3.40 -13.36 -0.39
C THR A 200 -2.50 -14.57 -0.63
N GLY A 201 -1.53 -14.79 0.25
CA GLY A 201 -0.57 -15.88 0.16
C GLY A 201 0.78 -15.48 -0.43
N ALA A 202 1.67 -16.46 -0.56
CA ALA A 202 3.04 -16.23 -1.00
C ALA A 202 3.14 -15.90 -2.50
N VAL A 203 4.01 -14.94 -2.83
CA VAL A 203 4.43 -14.67 -4.21
C VAL A 203 5.69 -15.48 -4.51
N LYS A 204 5.62 -16.32 -5.53
CA LYS A 204 6.68 -17.26 -5.92
C LYS A 204 7.64 -16.60 -6.90
N ASN A 205 8.93 -16.97 -6.80
CA ASN A 205 9.97 -16.46 -7.68
C ASN A 205 9.69 -16.84 -9.16
N PRO A 206 9.91 -15.92 -10.13
CA PRO A 206 9.60 -16.19 -11.54
C PRO A 206 10.46 -17.30 -12.15
N TRP A 207 11.63 -17.59 -11.58
CA TRP A 207 12.58 -18.58 -12.10
C TRP A 207 12.50 -19.94 -11.39
N ASP A 208 11.97 -19.95 -10.14
CA ASP A 208 11.85 -21.16 -9.33
C ASP A 208 10.68 -21.01 -8.36
N LEU A 209 9.59 -21.71 -8.63
CA LEU A 209 8.34 -21.67 -7.86
C LEU A 209 8.49 -22.13 -6.39
N THR A 210 9.60 -22.75 -6.04
CA THR A 210 9.91 -23.17 -4.66
C THR A 210 10.60 -22.09 -3.84
N ARG A 211 10.99 -20.97 -4.49
CA ARG A 211 11.74 -19.88 -3.89
C ARG A 211 10.93 -18.62 -3.72
N ASN A 212 11.43 -17.80 -2.82
CA ASN A 212 10.91 -16.47 -2.48
C ASN A 212 11.27 -15.46 -3.60
N ALA A 213 10.34 -14.58 -3.93
CA ALA A 213 10.55 -13.52 -4.93
C ALA A 213 11.19 -12.25 -4.36
N GLY A 214 11.32 -12.15 -3.02
CA GLY A 214 11.67 -10.91 -2.35
C GLY A 214 10.51 -9.92 -2.30
N GLY A 215 10.61 -8.95 -1.42
CA GLY A 215 9.55 -7.99 -1.16
C GLY A 215 10.07 -6.64 -0.66
N SER A 216 9.12 -5.83 -0.34
CA SER A 216 7.66 -5.99 -0.26
C SER A 216 6.93 -5.76 -1.61
N SER A 217 7.58 -5.30 -2.68
CA SER A 217 7.01 -5.16 -4.04
C SER A 217 7.13 -6.48 -4.82
N SER A 218 6.73 -7.58 -4.20
CA SER A 218 6.92 -8.95 -4.68
C SER A 218 6.21 -9.19 -6.01
N GLY A 219 4.90 -8.97 -6.07
CA GLY A 219 4.11 -9.16 -7.29
C GLY A 219 4.54 -8.21 -8.41
N SER A 220 4.91 -6.96 -8.11
CA SER A 220 5.42 -6.01 -9.08
C SER A 220 6.65 -6.54 -9.82
N ALA A 221 7.63 -7.11 -9.08
CA ALA A 221 8.84 -7.66 -9.67
C ALA A 221 8.58 -8.89 -10.51
N VAL A 222 7.74 -9.79 -10.01
CA VAL A 222 7.42 -11.07 -10.69
C VAL A 222 6.70 -10.81 -12.02
N LEU A 223 5.69 -9.94 -12.02
CA LEU A 223 4.91 -9.63 -13.24
C LEU A 223 5.76 -8.98 -14.33
N VAL A 224 6.70 -8.11 -13.94
CA VAL A 224 7.67 -7.52 -14.89
C VAL A 224 8.63 -8.60 -15.40
N ALA A 225 9.18 -9.46 -14.54
CA ALA A 225 10.11 -10.52 -14.94
C ALA A 225 9.47 -11.52 -15.90
N LEU A 226 8.21 -11.86 -15.70
CA LEU A 226 7.42 -12.74 -16.57
C LEU A 226 6.96 -12.04 -17.87
N GLN A 227 7.20 -10.73 -18.02
CA GLN A 227 6.74 -9.91 -19.14
C GLN A 227 5.20 -9.89 -19.29
N GLU A 228 4.47 -10.14 -18.20
CA GLU A 228 3.02 -9.97 -18.18
C GLU A 228 2.62 -8.48 -18.23
N VAL A 229 3.54 -7.60 -17.81
CA VAL A 229 3.44 -6.15 -17.91
C VAL A 229 4.78 -5.55 -18.33
N ASP A 230 4.75 -4.38 -18.99
CA ASP A 230 5.98 -3.70 -19.39
C ASP A 230 6.73 -3.12 -18.17
N MET A 231 6.00 -2.56 -17.22
CA MET A 231 6.54 -1.83 -16.08
C MET A 231 5.65 -1.99 -14.84
N ALA A 232 6.23 -1.67 -13.67
CA ALA A 232 5.50 -1.65 -12.42
C ALA A 232 5.88 -0.46 -11.54
N ILE A 233 4.95 -0.05 -10.68
CA ILE A 233 5.23 0.80 -9.52
C ILE A 233 5.55 -0.10 -8.34
N GLY A 234 6.67 0.19 -7.66
CA GLY A 234 7.05 -0.38 -6.37
C GLY A 234 7.18 0.68 -5.28
N GLY A 235 7.26 0.22 -4.02
CA GLY A 235 7.57 1.06 -2.86
C GLY A 235 8.81 0.53 -2.14
N ASP A 236 9.64 1.39 -1.55
CA ASP A 236 10.91 1.02 -0.90
C ASP A 236 11.18 1.90 0.32
N GLN A 237 11.26 1.28 1.48
CA GLN A 237 11.68 1.89 2.73
C GLN A 237 13.05 1.35 3.16
N GLY A 238 13.21 0.02 3.14
CA GLY A 238 14.43 -0.69 3.51
C GLY A 238 15.00 -1.58 2.40
N GLY A 239 14.48 -1.48 1.14
CA GLY A 239 14.93 -2.33 0.02
C GLY A 239 13.78 -2.86 -0.85
N SER A 240 12.53 -2.48 -0.57
CA SER A 240 11.34 -3.14 -1.14
C SER A 240 11.06 -2.90 -2.64
N ILE A 241 11.84 -2.09 -3.33
CA ILE A 241 11.98 -2.09 -4.79
C ILE A 241 13.21 -2.93 -5.19
N ARG A 242 14.33 -2.67 -4.53
CA ARG A 242 15.65 -3.18 -4.90
C ARG A 242 15.79 -4.68 -4.68
N MET A 243 15.35 -5.19 -3.53
CA MET A 243 15.42 -6.63 -3.21
C MET A 243 14.60 -7.49 -4.18
N PRO A 244 13.28 -7.27 -4.39
CA PRO A 244 12.53 -8.11 -5.31
C PRO A 244 13.00 -7.93 -6.75
N SER A 245 13.49 -6.76 -7.16
CA SER A 245 14.09 -6.57 -8.48
C SER A 245 15.35 -7.42 -8.67
N ALA A 246 16.26 -7.43 -7.68
CA ALA A 246 17.47 -8.21 -7.72
C ALA A 246 17.18 -9.73 -7.75
N TRP A 247 16.19 -10.19 -6.97
CA TRP A 247 15.85 -11.60 -6.88
C TRP A 247 15.02 -12.10 -8.08
N SER A 248 14.32 -11.22 -8.76
CA SER A 248 13.56 -11.53 -9.98
C SER A 248 14.33 -11.26 -11.28
N GLY A 249 15.52 -10.64 -11.22
CA GLY A 249 16.36 -10.39 -12.39
C GLY A 249 15.88 -9.22 -13.26
N ILE A 250 15.27 -8.20 -12.65
CA ILE A 250 14.80 -6.99 -13.33
C ILE A 250 15.54 -5.73 -12.82
N VAL A 251 15.26 -4.58 -13.43
CA VAL A 251 15.75 -3.27 -12.99
C VAL A 251 14.71 -2.62 -12.08
N GLY A 252 15.12 -2.30 -10.84
CA GLY A 252 14.31 -1.51 -9.91
C GLY A 252 15.07 -0.29 -9.42
N HIS A 253 14.45 0.88 -9.52
CA HIS A 253 15.09 2.14 -9.14
C HIS A 253 14.39 2.79 -7.94
N LYS A 254 15.09 2.85 -6.80
CA LYS A 254 14.69 3.66 -5.66
C LYS A 254 15.21 5.09 -5.86
N PRO A 255 14.33 6.07 -6.15
CA PRO A 255 14.75 7.44 -6.40
C PRO A 255 15.33 8.10 -5.14
N THR A 256 15.89 9.29 -5.31
CA THR A 256 16.20 10.19 -4.20
C THR A 256 14.94 10.49 -3.40
N TYR A 257 15.06 10.58 -2.08
CA TYR A 257 13.93 10.88 -1.20
C TYR A 257 13.14 12.10 -1.68
N SER A 258 11.81 11.95 -1.72
CA SER A 258 10.88 13.02 -2.12
C SER A 258 10.99 13.50 -3.58
N LEU A 259 11.77 12.81 -4.44
CA LEU A 259 11.79 13.08 -5.89
C LEU A 259 10.46 12.65 -6.53
N VAL A 260 9.92 11.51 -6.12
CA VAL A 260 8.60 11.02 -6.50
C VAL A 260 7.63 11.27 -5.35
N PRO A 261 6.45 11.87 -5.61
CA PRO A 261 5.46 12.13 -4.56
C PRO A 261 4.88 10.83 -4.03
N TYR A 262 4.67 10.79 -2.71
CA TYR A 262 4.08 9.65 -2.00
C TYR A 262 2.57 9.82 -1.77
N THR A 263 1.95 10.89 -2.27
CA THR A 263 0.52 11.19 -2.10
C THR A 263 -0.35 10.11 -2.74
N GLY A 264 -1.20 9.49 -1.92
CA GLY A 264 -2.05 8.36 -2.32
C GLY A 264 -1.37 6.99 -2.18
N ALA A 265 -0.16 6.91 -1.61
CA ALA A 265 0.43 5.65 -1.18
C ALA A 265 0.26 5.47 0.33
N PHE A 266 -0.03 4.23 0.77
CA PHE A 266 -0.16 3.92 2.19
C PHE A 266 1.21 4.00 2.86
N PRO A 267 1.40 4.83 3.90
CA PRO A 267 2.71 5.07 4.49
C PRO A 267 3.10 3.96 5.47
N ILE A 268 4.41 3.67 5.53
CA ILE A 268 5.03 2.96 6.65
C ILE A 268 5.72 3.98 7.55
N GLU A 269 6.67 4.74 6.99
CA GLU A 269 7.45 5.74 7.70
C GLU A 269 7.80 6.89 6.75
N ARG A 270 7.20 8.05 6.97
CA ARG A 270 7.27 9.20 6.06
C ARG A 270 8.67 9.73 5.80
N THR A 271 9.63 9.45 6.68
CA THR A 271 11.02 9.90 6.55
C THR A 271 11.85 9.03 5.60
N ILE A 272 11.37 7.80 5.31
CA ILE A 272 12.07 6.84 4.46
C ILE A 272 11.20 6.24 3.34
N ASP A 273 9.94 6.63 3.26
CA ASP A 273 9.02 6.14 2.23
C ASP A 273 9.42 6.63 0.82
N HIS A 274 9.53 5.68 -0.10
CA HIS A 274 9.80 5.94 -1.52
C HIS A 274 8.84 5.16 -2.41
N VAL A 275 8.49 5.75 -3.54
CA VAL A 275 7.85 5.09 -4.67
C VAL A 275 8.78 5.21 -5.88
N GLY A 276 8.87 4.16 -6.68
CA GLY A 276 9.75 4.17 -7.86
C GLY A 276 9.40 3.11 -8.89
N PRO A 277 10.05 3.23 -10.08
CA PRO A 277 9.80 2.37 -11.22
C PRO A 277 10.53 1.03 -11.11
N MET A 278 9.89 0.00 -11.70
CA MET A 278 10.46 -1.33 -11.92
C MET A 278 10.17 -1.73 -13.37
N ALA A 279 11.17 -2.21 -14.10
CA ALA A 279 11.06 -2.58 -15.51
C ALA A 279 12.15 -3.59 -15.90
N ASN A 280 12.05 -4.19 -17.10
CA ASN A 280 13.05 -5.13 -17.59
C ASN A 280 14.38 -4.47 -18.03
N ASN A 281 14.40 -3.17 -18.20
CA ASN A 281 15.62 -2.45 -18.61
C ASN A 281 15.70 -1.04 -18.00
N VAL A 282 16.92 -0.48 -18.00
CA VAL A 282 17.22 0.84 -17.42
C VAL A 282 16.49 1.98 -18.14
N ARG A 283 16.30 1.87 -19.47
CA ARG A 283 15.64 2.91 -20.28
C ARG A 283 14.19 3.08 -19.84
N ASP A 284 13.46 1.99 -19.69
CA ASP A 284 12.05 2.00 -19.31
C ASP A 284 11.89 2.52 -17.87
N CYS A 285 12.77 2.12 -16.94
CA CYS A 285 12.82 2.72 -15.61
C CYS A 285 13.05 4.24 -15.65
N ALA A 286 13.95 4.72 -16.50
CA ALA A 286 14.25 6.15 -16.63
C ALA A 286 13.07 6.93 -17.22
N VAL A 287 12.42 6.41 -18.25
CA VAL A 287 11.22 7.03 -18.85
C VAL A 287 10.09 7.11 -17.84
N MET A 288 9.82 6.00 -17.11
CA MET A 288 8.80 6.01 -16.07
C MET A 288 9.15 6.99 -14.94
N LEU A 289 10.41 7.05 -14.52
CA LEU A 289 10.86 8.01 -13.50
C LEU A 289 10.61 9.45 -13.92
N ASP A 290 10.92 9.82 -15.17
CA ASP A 290 10.65 11.16 -15.70
C ASP A 290 9.16 11.53 -15.65
N VAL A 291 8.29 10.55 -15.87
CA VAL A 291 6.84 10.73 -15.80
C VAL A 291 6.36 10.94 -14.36
N ILE A 292 6.80 10.09 -13.42
CA ILE A 292 6.26 10.10 -12.06
C ILE A 292 6.95 11.12 -11.12
N ALA A 293 8.14 11.60 -11.46
CA ALA A 293 8.92 12.54 -10.64
C ALA A 293 8.35 13.96 -10.62
N GLY A 294 8.72 14.72 -9.58
CA GLY A 294 8.41 16.15 -9.43
C GLY A 294 7.37 16.46 -8.36
N ALA A 295 7.33 17.73 -7.92
CA ALA A 295 6.45 18.19 -6.85
C ALA A 295 4.97 18.11 -7.23
N THR A 296 4.11 17.93 -6.22
CA THR A 296 2.64 17.92 -6.39
C THR A 296 2.03 19.33 -6.31
N GLY A 297 2.76 20.30 -5.80
CA GLY A 297 2.22 21.60 -5.43
C GLY A 297 1.47 21.62 -4.09
N LEU A 298 1.21 20.45 -3.50
CA LEU A 298 0.47 20.33 -2.23
C LEU A 298 1.33 20.61 -1.00
N ILE A 299 2.66 20.57 -1.12
CA ILE A 299 3.60 20.90 -0.04
C ILE A 299 4.36 22.15 -0.47
N GLN A 300 4.04 23.29 0.17
CA GLN A 300 4.81 24.53 -0.01
C GLN A 300 6.25 24.32 0.49
N GLY A 301 7.25 24.56 -0.37
CA GLY A 301 8.64 24.69 0.03
C GLY A 301 9.67 23.90 -0.75
N ARG A 302 9.34 22.96 -1.60
CA ARG A 302 10.32 22.28 -2.46
C ARG A 302 10.13 22.63 -3.94
N LYS A 303 10.95 23.57 -4.42
CA LYS A 303 11.16 23.78 -5.85
C LYS A 303 12.05 22.64 -6.37
N THR A 304 11.46 21.50 -6.71
CA THR A 304 12.18 20.49 -7.49
C THR A 304 12.32 21.01 -8.92
N ARG A 305 13.53 21.34 -9.32
CA ARG A 305 13.81 21.55 -10.74
C ARG A 305 13.55 20.24 -11.47
N ARG A 306 12.51 20.20 -12.33
CA ARG A 306 12.36 19.17 -13.34
C ARG A 306 13.61 19.19 -14.22
N ARG A 307 14.51 18.24 -14.04
CA ARG A 307 15.51 17.90 -15.03
C ARG A 307 15.12 16.54 -15.56
N SER A 308 14.68 16.48 -16.82
CA SER A 308 14.50 15.22 -17.52
C SER A 308 15.79 14.41 -17.45
N VAL A 309 15.68 13.16 -17.00
CA VAL A 309 16.83 12.23 -16.96
C VAL A 309 17.16 11.75 -18.37
N VAL A 310 16.14 11.69 -19.24
CA VAL A 310 16.26 11.19 -20.62
C VAL A 310 16.78 12.26 -21.59
N SER A 311 16.66 13.55 -21.30
CA SER A 311 17.01 14.64 -22.22
C SER A 311 18.50 15.00 -22.27
N ARG A 312 19.38 14.26 -21.59
CA ARG A 312 20.81 14.40 -21.79
C ARG A 312 21.28 13.47 -22.91
N PRO A 313 21.84 14.01 -24.04
CA PRO A 313 22.38 13.20 -25.15
C PRO A 313 23.67 12.46 -24.81
N SER A 314 23.95 12.15 -23.57
CA SER A 314 25.24 11.60 -23.13
C SER A 314 25.16 10.26 -22.40
N ILE A 315 24.11 9.44 -22.63
CA ILE A 315 24.32 8.00 -22.50
C ILE A 315 24.97 7.57 -23.85
N ARG A 316 26.26 7.81 -24.02
CA ARG A 316 27.06 7.09 -25.02
C ARG A 316 26.81 5.62 -24.77
N ALA A 317 26.37 4.91 -25.82
CA ALA A 317 26.29 3.46 -25.79
C ALA A 317 27.65 2.94 -25.27
N LEU A 318 27.62 2.28 -24.12
CA LEU A 318 28.74 1.42 -23.73
C LEU A 318 28.84 0.35 -24.83
N PRO A 319 30.02 0.10 -25.39
CA PRO A 319 30.17 -1.00 -26.33
C PRO A 319 29.79 -2.31 -25.68
N ALA A 320 29.22 -3.21 -26.49
CA ALA A 320 28.79 -4.56 -26.10
C ALA A 320 29.96 -5.40 -25.57
#